data_0e9807268577a1bc98ae44794e29012f
#
_entry.id   0e9807268577a1bc98ae44794e29012f
#
_cell.length_a   1.000
_cell.length_b   1.000
_cell.length_c   1.000
_cell.angle_alpha   90.00
_cell.angle_beta   90.00
_cell.angle_gamma   90.00
#
_symmetry.space_group_name_H-M   'P 1'
#
loop_
_entity.id
_entity.type
_entity.pdbx_description
1 polymer ?
#
loop_
_entity_poly.entity_id
_entity_poly.type
_entity_poly.pdbx_seq_one_letter_code
_entity_poly.pdbx_strand_id
1 'polypeptide(L)'
;MQNKKDNSNKELVFKVLEADELLPFIMKKMNGISRTKAKNILTSGSVYVNGKSVTQHNYQLTPEMEVRIGKNHKLNQVESQWVKIVYEDQYLFVVEKKAGIICHSPNPADETVQSILNQYLEKNHQRCHAHTIHRLDRDTSGLLLFAKDKKVALKFEENWKETVYDRRYVALVHGEMRKQEGTISSWLKDNAQFVTYSSKYDNGGKFAVTHYKLIKVSDGYSLVELKLDTGRKNQIRVHLQDIGFPVVGDPKYGDGDDKIGRLGLHAFKLCFIHPITRQDLKFETPFPKSFDI
;
A
#
# COMPACT_ATOMS: atom_id res chain seq x y z
N MET A 1 42.16 23.38 16.64
CA MET A 1 40.83 22.90 16.30
C MET A 1 40.80 22.59 14.82
N GLN A 2 40.96 21.31 14.45
CA GLN A 2 41.00 20.88 13.04
C GLN A 2 39.58 20.55 12.59
N ASN A 3 39.13 21.27 11.57
CA ASN A 3 37.89 21.02 10.85
C ASN A 3 37.93 19.61 10.21
N LYS A 4 37.21 18.66 10.74
CA LYS A 4 36.84 17.41 10.03
C LYS A 4 35.88 17.82 8.89
N LYS A 5 36.39 17.98 7.68
CA LYS A 5 35.62 18.07 6.46
C LYS A 5 34.80 16.77 6.31
N ASP A 6 33.53 16.93 6.33
CA ASP A 6 32.53 15.88 6.10
C ASP A 6 32.67 15.34 4.66
N ASN A 7 33.31 14.18 4.54
CA ASN A 7 33.63 13.53 3.26
C ASN A 7 32.45 12.64 2.79
N SER A 8 31.23 13.08 3.09
CA SER A 8 30.03 12.27 3.06
C SER A 8 29.25 12.27 1.71
N ASN A 9 29.80 12.84 0.62
CA ASN A 9 29.00 13.12 -0.58
C ASN A 9 29.59 12.63 -1.93
N LYS A 10 30.28 11.48 -1.99
CA LYS A 10 30.80 10.92 -3.25
C LYS A 10 30.00 9.68 -3.68
N GLU A 11 29.44 9.72 -4.89
CA GLU A 11 28.96 8.57 -5.63
C GLU A 11 30.14 7.66 -5.96
N LEU A 12 29.98 6.34 -5.75
CA LEU A 12 31.02 5.37 -6.06
C LEU A 12 30.69 4.74 -7.43
N VAL A 13 31.63 4.88 -8.35
CA VAL A 13 31.48 4.31 -9.71
C VAL A 13 32.55 3.25 -9.89
N PHE A 14 32.14 2.06 -10.32
CA PHE A 14 33.02 0.93 -10.54
C PHE A 14 32.81 0.35 -11.92
N LYS A 15 33.88 0.10 -12.65
CA LYS A 15 33.87 -0.68 -13.90
C LYS A 15 34.00 -2.15 -13.55
N VAL A 16 33.17 -2.99 -14.15
CA VAL A 16 33.24 -4.45 -14.00
C VAL A 16 34.36 -4.96 -14.90
N LEU A 17 35.36 -5.62 -14.30
CA LEU A 17 36.52 -6.16 -15.05
C LEU A 17 36.35 -7.64 -15.38
N GLU A 18 35.66 -8.38 -14.52
CA GLU A 18 35.41 -9.81 -14.65
C GLU A 18 33.92 -10.10 -14.35
N ALA A 19 33.38 -11.16 -14.93
CA ALA A 19 32.01 -11.58 -14.65
C ALA A 19 31.82 -11.91 -13.16
N ASP A 20 30.78 -11.36 -12.54
CA ASP A 20 30.45 -11.53 -11.12
C ASP A 20 28.95 -11.38 -10.88
N GLU A 21 28.47 -11.76 -9.71
CA GLU A 21 27.12 -11.38 -9.25
C GLU A 21 27.16 -10.03 -8.53
N LEU A 22 26.09 -9.24 -8.71
CA LEU A 22 26.02 -7.87 -8.19
C LEU A 22 26.23 -7.77 -6.68
N LEU A 23 25.66 -8.68 -5.88
CA LEU A 23 25.80 -8.63 -4.42
C LEU A 23 27.24 -8.93 -3.96
N PRO A 24 27.91 -10.01 -4.39
CA PRO A 24 29.32 -10.24 -4.13
C PRO A 24 30.21 -9.09 -4.61
N PHE A 25 29.95 -8.58 -5.80
CA PHE A 25 30.68 -7.43 -6.37
C PHE A 25 30.62 -6.20 -5.45
N ILE A 26 29.42 -5.82 -4.99
CA ILE A 26 29.24 -4.70 -4.05
C ILE A 26 30.00 -4.95 -2.75
N MET A 27 29.89 -6.15 -2.18
CA MET A 27 30.60 -6.50 -0.94
C MET A 27 32.11 -6.37 -1.10
N LYS A 28 32.66 -6.83 -2.23
CA LYS A 28 34.11 -6.74 -2.57
C LYS A 28 34.55 -5.28 -2.76
N LYS A 29 33.80 -4.48 -3.52
CA LYS A 29 34.14 -3.09 -3.85
C LYS A 29 33.95 -2.11 -2.70
N MET A 30 33.11 -2.43 -1.73
CA MET A 30 32.87 -1.63 -0.53
C MET A 30 33.63 -2.14 0.71
N ASN A 31 34.83 -2.68 0.52
CA ASN A 31 35.75 -3.11 1.60
C ASN A 31 35.11 -4.11 2.58
N GLY A 32 34.42 -5.12 2.07
CA GLY A 32 33.90 -6.23 2.86
C GLY A 32 32.74 -5.89 3.78
N ILE A 33 31.86 -4.98 3.37
CA ILE A 33 30.62 -4.73 4.13
C ILE A 33 29.83 -6.02 4.35
N SER A 34 29.07 -6.11 5.44
CA SER A 34 28.24 -7.28 5.73
C SER A 34 27.20 -7.53 4.62
N ARG A 35 26.87 -8.81 4.40
CA ARG A 35 25.84 -9.22 3.42
C ARG A 35 24.50 -8.51 3.62
N THR A 36 24.11 -8.32 4.88
CA THR A 36 22.87 -7.58 5.24
C THR A 36 22.96 -6.13 4.81
N LYS A 37 24.09 -5.46 5.04
CA LYS A 37 24.28 -4.06 4.63
C LYS A 37 24.31 -3.90 3.11
N ALA A 38 24.95 -4.83 2.39
CA ALA A 38 24.95 -4.84 0.92
C ALA A 38 23.54 -5.08 0.34
N LYS A 39 22.76 -6.00 0.93
CA LYS A 39 21.34 -6.18 0.56
C LYS A 39 20.52 -4.93 0.79
N ASN A 40 20.70 -4.22 1.91
CA ASN A 40 19.98 -2.97 2.18
C ASN A 40 20.32 -1.87 1.17
N ILE A 41 21.58 -1.80 0.70
CA ILE A 41 21.99 -0.85 -0.36
C ILE A 41 21.29 -1.19 -1.68
N LEU A 42 21.18 -2.49 -2.02
CA LEU A 42 20.46 -2.92 -3.22
C LEU A 42 18.96 -2.64 -3.12
N THR A 43 18.32 -3.01 -2.01
CA THR A 43 16.88 -2.81 -1.82
C THR A 43 16.49 -1.34 -1.71
N SER A 44 17.41 -0.46 -1.31
CA SER A 44 17.19 1.00 -1.30
C SER A 44 17.18 1.64 -2.69
N GLY A 45 17.40 0.85 -3.77
CA GLY A 45 17.45 1.37 -5.14
C GLY A 45 18.67 2.24 -5.44
N SER A 46 19.70 2.22 -4.57
CA SER A 46 20.90 3.07 -4.68
C SER A 46 21.96 2.48 -5.63
N VAL A 47 21.71 1.34 -6.25
CA VAL A 47 22.64 0.68 -7.16
C VAL A 47 22.14 0.75 -8.59
N TYR A 48 23.01 1.21 -9.48
CA TYR A 48 22.72 1.34 -10.91
C TYR A 48 23.73 0.50 -11.68
N VAL A 49 23.27 -0.27 -12.67
CA VAL A 49 24.10 -0.98 -13.63
C VAL A 49 23.80 -0.41 -15.02
N ASN A 50 24.83 0.12 -15.68
CA ASN A 50 24.69 0.83 -16.95
C ASN A 50 23.57 1.89 -16.93
N GLY A 51 23.47 2.66 -15.83
CA GLY A 51 22.49 3.71 -15.64
C GLY A 51 21.07 3.24 -15.27
N LYS A 52 20.82 1.92 -15.13
CA LYS A 52 19.52 1.36 -14.71
C LYS A 52 19.61 0.92 -13.25
N SER A 53 18.66 1.33 -12.41
CA SER A 53 18.58 0.85 -11.03
C SER A 53 18.34 -0.65 -11.00
N VAL A 54 19.13 -1.36 -10.21
CA VAL A 54 19.06 -2.82 -10.04
C VAL A 54 19.00 -3.16 -8.57
N THR A 55 17.92 -3.83 -8.15
CA THR A 55 17.72 -4.30 -6.77
C THR A 55 17.96 -5.81 -6.64
N GLN A 56 18.07 -6.52 -7.75
CA GLN A 56 18.27 -7.96 -7.80
C GLN A 56 19.71 -8.32 -7.37
N HIS A 57 19.84 -9.05 -6.28
CA HIS A 57 21.14 -9.38 -5.67
C HIS A 57 21.99 -10.37 -6.48
N ASN A 58 21.38 -11.26 -7.27
CA ASN A 58 22.03 -12.21 -8.18
C ASN A 58 22.05 -11.72 -9.64
N TYR A 59 21.96 -10.41 -9.86
CA TYR A 59 22.09 -9.82 -11.20
C TYR A 59 23.48 -10.13 -11.76
N GLN A 60 23.55 -10.68 -12.96
CA GLN A 60 24.80 -11.05 -13.62
C GLN A 60 25.48 -9.82 -14.20
N LEU A 61 26.69 -9.58 -13.73
CA LEU A 61 27.56 -8.53 -14.28
C LEU A 61 28.50 -9.14 -15.31
N THR A 62 28.67 -8.47 -16.43
CA THR A 62 29.67 -8.83 -17.44
C THR A 62 30.74 -7.73 -17.54
N PRO A 63 31.96 -8.07 -18.01
CA PRO A 63 33.00 -7.06 -18.25
C PRO A 63 32.45 -5.86 -19.03
N GLU A 64 33.04 -4.71 -18.79
CA GLU A 64 32.68 -3.40 -19.34
C GLU A 64 31.39 -2.76 -18.76
N MET A 65 30.58 -3.48 -17.96
CA MET A 65 29.45 -2.86 -17.27
C MET A 65 29.94 -1.85 -16.23
N GLU A 66 29.20 -0.76 -16.08
CA GLU A 66 29.41 0.24 -15.03
C GLU A 66 28.44 -0.03 -13.89
N VAL A 67 28.98 -0.22 -12.68
CA VAL A 67 28.18 -0.29 -11.44
C VAL A 67 28.38 1.00 -10.68
N ARG A 68 27.29 1.73 -10.51
CA ARG A 68 27.26 2.99 -9.77
C ARG A 68 26.52 2.76 -8.46
N ILE A 69 27.18 3.04 -7.33
CA ILE A 69 26.59 2.98 -6.01
C ILE A 69 26.45 4.41 -5.54
N GLY A 70 25.27 4.97 -5.69
CA GLY A 70 24.92 6.26 -5.14
C GLY A 70 24.83 6.16 -3.62
N LYS A 71 25.21 7.20 -2.89
CA LYS A 71 24.52 7.45 -1.64
C LYS A 71 23.06 7.59 -2.00
N ASN A 72 22.19 7.01 -1.13
CA ASN A 72 20.77 7.27 -1.27
C ASN A 72 20.63 8.66 -1.90
N HIS A 73 20.36 8.75 -3.23
CA HIS A 73 19.56 9.86 -3.65
C HIS A 73 18.42 9.75 -2.66
N LYS A 74 18.33 10.65 -1.70
CA LYS A 74 17.10 10.83 -0.97
C LYS A 74 16.13 11.03 -2.12
N LEU A 75 15.48 9.93 -2.52
CA LEU A 75 14.37 10.01 -3.45
C LEU A 75 13.57 11.15 -2.89
N ASN A 76 13.37 12.20 -3.66
CA ASN A 76 12.62 13.34 -3.18
C ASN A 76 11.41 12.72 -2.50
N GLN A 77 11.24 12.95 -1.21
CA GLN A 77 10.14 12.32 -0.49
C GLN A 77 8.85 12.76 -1.17
N VAL A 78 7.84 11.90 -1.15
CA VAL A 78 6.52 12.34 -1.60
C VAL A 78 6.14 13.56 -0.77
N GLU A 79 6.12 14.72 -1.41
CA GLU A 79 5.66 15.97 -0.82
C GLU A 79 4.13 15.99 -0.87
N SER A 80 3.49 15.19 -0.03
CA SER A 80 2.04 15.14 0.07
C SER A 80 1.60 14.91 1.50
N GLN A 81 0.62 15.68 1.93
CA GLN A 81 -0.04 15.43 3.21
C GLN A 81 -0.94 14.17 3.17
N TRP A 82 -1.27 13.66 1.98
CA TRP A 82 -2.25 12.60 1.76
C TRP A 82 -1.65 11.21 1.64
N VAL A 83 -0.39 11.12 1.22
CA VAL A 83 0.26 9.86 0.82
C VAL A 83 1.63 9.75 1.47
N LYS A 84 1.90 8.60 2.07
CA LYS A 84 3.22 8.21 2.54
C LYS A 84 3.63 6.92 1.83
N ILE A 85 4.79 6.89 1.18
CA ILE A 85 5.35 5.65 0.63
C ILE A 85 5.86 4.80 1.80
N VAL A 86 5.33 3.58 1.93
CA VAL A 86 5.73 2.57 2.92
C VAL A 86 6.79 1.63 2.34
N TYR A 87 6.64 1.31 1.07
CA TYR A 87 7.56 0.46 0.31
C TYR A 87 7.58 0.89 -1.14
N GLU A 88 8.74 0.82 -1.75
CA GLU A 88 8.96 1.06 -3.16
C GLU A 88 10.05 0.12 -3.68
N ASP A 89 9.79 -0.49 -4.83
CA ASP A 89 10.81 -1.19 -5.62
C ASP A 89 10.71 -0.82 -7.11
N GLN A 90 11.34 -1.58 -7.97
CA GLN A 90 11.29 -1.37 -9.42
C GLN A 90 9.87 -1.54 -10.00
N TYR A 91 8.99 -2.29 -9.34
CA TYR A 91 7.71 -2.76 -9.88
C TYR A 91 6.51 -2.20 -9.17
N LEU A 92 6.62 -1.90 -7.86
CA LEU A 92 5.50 -1.64 -6.97
C LEU A 92 5.73 -0.44 -6.05
N PHE A 93 4.60 0.13 -5.62
CA PHE A 93 4.49 0.93 -4.41
C PHE A 93 3.51 0.28 -3.43
N VAL A 94 3.86 0.27 -2.16
CA VAL A 94 2.88 0.20 -1.08
C VAL A 94 2.86 1.56 -0.41
N VAL A 95 1.69 2.15 -0.34
CA VAL A 95 1.51 3.49 0.25
C VAL A 95 0.49 3.45 1.37
N GLU A 96 0.66 4.33 2.33
CA GLU A 96 -0.37 4.65 3.32
C GLU A 96 -1.12 5.90 2.85
N LYS A 97 -2.40 5.73 2.55
CA LYS A 97 -3.33 6.77 2.13
C LYS A 97 -4.05 7.36 3.34
N LYS A 98 -4.12 8.66 3.47
CA LYS A 98 -5.02 9.31 4.43
C LYS A 98 -6.47 9.33 3.93
N ALA A 99 -7.41 9.56 4.85
CA ALA A 99 -8.81 9.84 4.50
C ALA A 99 -8.92 11.18 3.76
N GLY A 100 -9.90 11.30 2.87
CA GLY A 100 -10.21 12.55 2.15
C GLY A 100 -9.72 12.60 0.70
N ILE A 101 -8.84 11.69 0.26
CA ILE A 101 -8.34 11.65 -1.12
C ILE A 101 -8.78 10.38 -1.86
N ILE A 102 -9.11 10.50 -3.14
CA ILE A 102 -9.46 9.36 -4.02
C ILE A 102 -8.20 8.66 -4.56
N CYS A 103 -8.32 7.37 -4.87
CA CYS A 103 -7.18 6.59 -5.38
C CYS A 103 -6.79 7.00 -6.80
N HIS A 104 -7.77 7.16 -7.68
CA HIS A 104 -7.61 7.56 -9.08
C HIS A 104 -8.87 8.26 -9.58
N SER A 105 -8.74 9.03 -10.65
CA SER A 105 -9.86 9.66 -11.36
C SER A 105 -9.60 9.64 -12.87
N PRO A 106 -10.64 9.55 -13.71
CA PRO A 106 -10.52 9.79 -15.15
C PRO A 106 -10.32 11.28 -15.47
N ASN A 107 -10.65 12.18 -14.57
CA ASN A 107 -10.42 13.61 -14.72
C ASN A 107 -8.99 13.97 -14.29
N PRO A 108 -8.12 14.44 -15.21
CA PRO A 108 -6.73 14.76 -14.88
C PRO A 108 -6.58 15.97 -13.94
N ALA A 109 -7.60 16.78 -13.76
CA ALA A 109 -7.59 17.91 -12.83
C ALA A 109 -7.75 17.47 -11.35
N ASP A 110 -8.18 16.24 -11.10
CA ASP A 110 -8.37 15.75 -9.75
C ASP A 110 -7.02 15.38 -9.11
N GLU A 111 -6.79 15.87 -7.89
CA GLU A 111 -5.71 15.36 -7.06
C GLU A 111 -6.08 13.97 -6.55
N THR A 112 -5.24 12.98 -6.85
CA THR A 112 -5.45 11.57 -6.50
C THR A 112 -4.15 10.96 -5.97
N VAL A 113 -4.25 9.81 -5.29
CA VAL A 113 -3.05 9.06 -4.91
C VAL A 113 -2.19 8.74 -6.14
N GLN A 114 -2.82 8.35 -7.24
CA GLN A 114 -2.15 8.05 -8.50
C GLN A 114 -1.42 9.28 -9.08
N SER A 115 -2.06 10.44 -9.11
CA SER A 115 -1.43 11.67 -9.63
C SER A 115 -0.25 12.12 -8.77
N ILE A 116 -0.35 12.00 -7.44
CA ILE A 116 0.75 12.27 -6.50
C ILE A 116 1.95 11.33 -6.76
N LEU A 117 1.68 10.03 -6.94
CA LEU A 117 2.74 9.06 -7.25
C LEU A 117 3.38 9.32 -8.62
N ASN A 118 2.61 9.75 -9.62
CA ASN A 118 3.15 10.11 -10.92
C ASN A 118 4.06 11.35 -10.84
N GLN A 119 3.67 12.38 -10.10
CA GLN A 119 4.52 13.55 -9.83
C GLN A 119 5.82 13.16 -9.10
N TYR A 120 5.72 12.25 -8.13
CA TYR A 120 6.88 11.70 -7.44
C TYR A 120 7.82 10.96 -8.39
N LEU A 121 7.29 10.11 -9.28
CA LEU A 121 8.07 9.39 -10.29
C LEU A 121 8.79 10.35 -11.24
N GLU A 122 8.10 11.39 -11.70
CA GLU A 122 8.64 12.44 -12.57
C GLU A 122 9.77 13.22 -11.89
N LYS A 123 9.56 13.70 -10.65
CA LYS A 123 10.57 14.41 -9.84
C LYS A 123 11.81 13.54 -9.59
N ASN A 124 11.66 12.22 -9.55
CA ASN A 124 12.75 11.28 -9.37
C ASN A 124 13.29 10.69 -10.71
N HIS A 125 12.91 11.29 -11.84
CA HIS A 125 13.35 10.88 -13.19
C HIS A 125 13.08 9.40 -13.50
N GLN A 126 12.07 8.81 -12.88
CA GLN A 126 11.63 7.44 -13.17
C GLN A 126 10.68 7.45 -14.37
N ARG A 127 11.07 6.78 -15.47
CA ARG A 127 10.30 6.73 -16.72
C ARG A 127 9.21 5.64 -16.66
N CYS A 128 8.30 5.75 -15.71
CA CYS A 128 7.17 4.84 -15.51
C CYS A 128 5.97 5.61 -14.96
N HIS A 129 4.80 4.96 -14.89
CA HIS A 129 3.58 5.53 -14.35
C HIS A 129 3.00 4.60 -13.27
N ALA A 130 2.36 5.20 -12.26
CA ALA A 130 1.64 4.45 -11.25
C ALA A 130 0.30 3.93 -11.81
N HIS A 131 0.06 2.63 -11.66
CA HIS A 131 -1.16 1.95 -12.05
C HIS A 131 -1.86 1.42 -10.81
N THR A 132 -3.14 1.74 -10.66
CA THR A 132 -3.96 1.27 -9.55
C THR A 132 -4.18 -0.24 -9.68
N ILE A 133 -3.88 -0.99 -8.61
CA ILE A 133 -4.13 -2.44 -8.53
C ILE A 133 -5.47 -2.69 -7.83
N HIS A 134 -5.70 -2.00 -6.72
CA HIS A 134 -6.96 -2.01 -5.99
C HIS A 134 -7.26 -0.61 -5.45
N ARG A 135 -8.41 -0.44 -4.84
CA ARG A 135 -8.85 0.87 -4.37
C ARG A 135 -9.37 0.82 -2.93
N LEU A 136 -9.23 1.96 -2.27
CA LEU A 136 -9.95 2.34 -1.05
C LEU A 136 -10.93 3.46 -1.40
N ASP A 137 -12.02 3.57 -0.65
CA ASP A 137 -12.93 4.71 -0.76
C ASP A 137 -12.22 6.01 -0.36
N ARG A 138 -12.74 7.16 -0.79
CA ARG A 138 -12.13 8.47 -0.52
C ARG A 138 -11.78 8.64 0.96
N ASP A 139 -12.72 8.35 1.85
CA ASP A 139 -12.61 8.62 3.27
C ASP A 139 -12.04 7.43 4.08
N THR A 140 -11.83 6.28 3.43
CA THR A 140 -11.08 5.15 4.00
C THR A 140 -9.59 5.43 3.95
N SER A 141 -8.89 5.30 5.07
CA SER A 141 -7.42 5.41 5.13
C SER A 141 -6.74 4.03 5.13
N GLY A 142 -5.42 3.99 4.98
CA GLY A 142 -4.60 2.80 5.14
C GLY A 142 -3.82 2.37 3.91
N LEU A 143 -3.39 1.11 3.92
CA LEU A 143 -2.47 0.54 2.95
C LEU A 143 -3.12 0.33 1.58
N LEU A 144 -2.42 0.77 0.55
CA LEU A 144 -2.85 0.73 -0.84
C LEU A 144 -1.67 0.36 -1.74
N LEU A 145 -1.91 -0.48 -2.75
CA LEU A 145 -0.91 -1.03 -3.65
C LEU A 145 -1.06 -0.45 -5.06
N PHE A 146 0.06 0.00 -5.63
CA PHE A 146 0.18 0.44 -7.02
C PHE A 146 1.29 -0.30 -7.73
N ALA A 147 1.14 -0.55 -9.03
CA ALA A 147 2.21 -1.02 -9.89
C ALA A 147 2.86 0.15 -10.63
N LYS A 148 4.14 0.03 -10.96
CA LYS A 148 4.88 0.98 -11.82
C LYS A 148 4.80 0.63 -13.30
N ASP A 149 4.18 -0.49 -13.64
CA ASP A 149 3.99 -0.99 -15.00
C ASP A 149 2.62 -1.66 -15.14
N LYS A 150 1.94 -1.44 -16.27
CA LYS A 150 0.63 -2.01 -16.56
C LYS A 150 0.64 -3.54 -16.56
N LYS A 151 1.72 -4.17 -17.04
CA LYS A 151 1.84 -5.64 -17.07
C LYS A 151 1.92 -6.21 -15.65
N VAL A 152 2.55 -5.49 -14.73
CA VAL A 152 2.59 -5.88 -13.31
C VAL A 152 1.22 -5.73 -12.68
N ALA A 153 0.47 -4.66 -12.98
CA ALA A 153 -0.90 -4.49 -12.51
C ALA A 153 -1.82 -5.65 -12.99
N LEU A 154 -1.74 -6.02 -14.27
CA LEU A 154 -2.51 -7.13 -14.84
C LEU A 154 -2.24 -8.47 -14.14
N LYS A 155 -0.98 -8.75 -13.75
CA LYS A 155 -0.66 -9.97 -12.98
C LYS A 155 -1.39 -10.06 -11.64
N PHE A 156 -1.65 -8.92 -10.99
CA PHE A 156 -2.49 -8.89 -9.79
C PHE A 156 -3.97 -9.08 -10.10
N GLU A 157 -4.47 -8.48 -11.18
CA GLU A 157 -5.88 -8.62 -11.59
C GLU A 157 -6.23 -10.07 -11.91
N GLU A 158 -5.37 -10.75 -12.68
CA GLU A 158 -5.56 -12.14 -13.09
C GLU A 158 -5.57 -13.12 -11.93
N ASN A 159 -4.72 -12.88 -10.90
CA ASN A 159 -4.50 -13.82 -9.79
C ASN A 159 -4.65 -13.14 -8.43
N TRP A 160 -5.60 -12.21 -8.29
CA TRP A 160 -5.75 -11.39 -7.08
C TRP A 160 -5.82 -12.21 -5.80
N LYS A 161 -6.67 -13.24 -5.74
CA LYS A 161 -6.90 -14.03 -4.52
C LYS A 161 -5.70 -14.86 -4.09
N GLU A 162 -4.90 -15.32 -5.05
CA GLU A 162 -3.70 -16.12 -4.81
C GLU A 162 -2.51 -15.22 -4.45
N THR A 163 -2.48 -14.03 -5.07
CA THR A 163 -1.38 -13.08 -4.89
C THR A 163 -1.54 -12.29 -3.60
N VAL A 164 -2.74 -11.75 -3.32
CA VAL A 164 -3.05 -10.95 -2.11
C VAL A 164 -3.85 -11.80 -1.15
N TYR A 165 -3.16 -12.48 -0.24
CA TYR A 165 -3.74 -13.52 0.61
C TYR A 165 -4.28 -13.02 1.96
N ASP A 166 -3.84 -11.84 2.45
CA ASP A 166 -4.35 -11.27 3.71
C ASP A 166 -4.50 -9.75 3.59
N ARG A 167 -5.72 -9.26 3.69
CA ARG A 167 -6.08 -7.85 3.77
C ARG A 167 -7.02 -7.65 4.93
N ARG A 168 -6.63 -6.80 5.89
CA ARG A 168 -7.44 -6.54 7.05
C ARG A 168 -7.69 -5.06 7.23
N TYR A 169 -8.86 -4.79 7.77
CA TYR A 169 -9.31 -3.46 8.11
C TYR A 169 -9.63 -3.42 9.60
N VAL A 170 -9.56 -2.25 10.17
CA VAL A 170 -10.13 -1.95 11.48
C VAL A 170 -11.22 -0.90 11.29
N ALA A 171 -12.36 -1.10 11.94
CA ALA A 171 -13.45 -0.15 11.97
C ALA A 171 -13.84 0.19 13.40
N LEU A 172 -14.10 1.47 13.65
CA LEU A 172 -14.81 1.93 14.84
C LEU A 172 -16.29 2.05 14.45
N VAL A 173 -17.16 1.37 15.18
CA VAL A 173 -18.61 1.29 14.92
C VAL A 173 -19.41 1.76 16.10
N HIS A 174 -20.61 2.27 15.83
CA HIS A 174 -21.61 2.58 16.86
C HIS A 174 -22.18 1.31 17.48
N GLY A 175 -22.46 1.38 18.76
CA GLY A 175 -23.08 0.29 19.51
C GLY A 175 -22.08 -0.70 20.10
N GLU A 176 -22.53 -1.39 21.11
CA GLU A 176 -21.76 -2.41 21.85
C GLU A 176 -22.03 -3.79 21.27
N MET A 177 -21.13 -4.29 20.46
CA MET A 177 -21.21 -5.63 19.88
C MET A 177 -21.03 -6.67 20.97
N ARG A 178 -21.94 -7.64 21.03
CA ARG A 178 -21.86 -8.77 21.97
C ARG A 178 -21.20 -10.00 21.36
N LYS A 179 -21.38 -10.19 20.07
CA LYS A 179 -20.84 -11.33 19.33
C LYS A 179 -19.37 -11.09 19.01
N GLN A 180 -18.50 -12.01 19.46
CA GLN A 180 -17.04 -11.87 19.32
C GLN A 180 -16.55 -11.92 17.86
N GLU A 181 -17.20 -12.71 17.03
CA GLU A 181 -16.85 -12.86 15.61
C GLU A 181 -18.06 -13.26 14.79
N GLY A 182 -18.00 -13.05 13.49
CA GLY A 182 -19.06 -13.45 12.58
C GLY A 182 -18.73 -13.20 11.13
N THR A 183 -19.64 -13.66 10.28
CA THR A 183 -19.56 -13.46 8.83
C THR A 183 -20.85 -12.81 8.34
N ILE A 184 -20.68 -11.77 7.53
CA ILE A 184 -21.78 -11.06 6.87
C ILE A 184 -21.68 -11.36 5.39
N SER A 185 -22.76 -11.83 4.78
CA SER A 185 -22.81 -12.08 3.35
C SER A 185 -24.12 -11.56 2.76
N SER A 186 -24.02 -10.88 1.64
CA SER A 186 -25.17 -10.31 0.94
C SER A 186 -24.85 -10.00 -0.53
N TRP A 187 -25.87 -9.68 -1.29
CA TRP A 187 -25.74 -9.16 -2.65
C TRP A 187 -25.74 -7.63 -2.64
N LEU A 188 -24.68 -7.03 -3.15
CA LEU A 188 -24.49 -5.56 -3.16
C LEU A 188 -24.77 -4.99 -4.54
N LYS A 189 -25.60 -3.97 -4.61
CA LYS A 189 -25.98 -3.27 -5.84
C LYS A 189 -26.07 -1.76 -5.60
N ASP A 190 -25.71 -0.97 -6.59
CA ASP A 190 -25.94 0.47 -6.54
C ASP A 190 -27.37 0.80 -7.00
N ASN A 191 -28.05 1.72 -6.31
CA ASN A 191 -29.29 2.32 -6.77
C ASN A 191 -29.03 3.45 -7.81
N ALA A 192 -30.08 4.08 -8.30
CA ALA A 192 -30.00 5.17 -9.29
C ALA A 192 -29.20 6.39 -8.79
N GLN A 193 -29.08 6.59 -7.47
CA GLN A 193 -28.31 7.66 -6.82
C GLN A 193 -26.88 7.22 -6.50
N PHE A 194 -26.39 6.08 -7.04
CA PHE A 194 -25.08 5.51 -6.76
C PHE A 194 -24.83 5.16 -5.28
N VAL A 195 -25.90 4.93 -4.51
CA VAL A 195 -25.84 4.38 -3.16
C VAL A 195 -25.84 2.87 -3.24
N THR A 196 -24.82 2.23 -2.67
CA THR A 196 -24.76 0.78 -2.55
C THR A 196 -25.72 0.32 -1.45
N TYR A 197 -26.55 -0.66 -1.74
CA TYR A 197 -27.43 -1.31 -0.78
C TYR A 197 -27.26 -2.83 -0.85
N SER A 198 -27.67 -3.51 0.20
CA SER A 198 -27.57 -4.97 0.32
C SER A 198 -28.90 -5.66 0.17
N SER A 199 -28.85 -6.93 -0.21
CA SER A 199 -29.98 -7.84 -0.23
C SER A 199 -29.53 -9.25 0.21
N LYS A 200 -30.39 -9.93 0.98
CA LYS A 200 -30.17 -11.33 1.36
C LYS A 200 -30.34 -12.28 0.18
N TYR A 201 -31.07 -11.85 -0.83
CA TYR A 201 -31.35 -12.62 -2.05
C TYR A 201 -30.64 -11.98 -3.24
N ASP A 202 -30.39 -12.79 -4.28
CA ASP A 202 -29.83 -12.28 -5.54
C ASP A 202 -30.77 -11.21 -6.13
N ASN A 203 -30.26 -9.99 -6.18
CA ASN A 203 -30.96 -8.82 -6.73
C ASN A 203 -30.30 -8.32 -8.03
N GLY A 204 -29.52 -9.17 -8.70
CA GLY A 204 -28.66 -8.82 -9.84
C GLY A 204 -27.45 -7.98 -9.44
N GLY A 205 -27.10 -7.93 -8.16
CA GLY A 205 -25.89 -7.32 -7.63
C GLY A 205 -24.69 -8.26 -7.62
N LYS A 206 -23.66 -7.87 -6.87
CA LYS A 206 -22.45 -8.69 -6.71
C LYS A 206 -22.40 -9.27 -5.32
N PHE A 207 -22.23 -10.58 -5.21
CA PHE A 207 -22.09 -11.26 -3.93
C PHE A 207 -20.84 -10.76 -3.18
N ALA A 208 -20.99 -10.53 -1.88
CA ALA A 208 -19.99 -9.95 -0.99
C ALA A 208 -19.94 -10.74 0.32
N VAL A 209 -18.72 -10.94 0.85
CA VAL A 209 -18.47 -11.63 2.11
C VAL A 209 -17.47 -10.84 2.93
N THR A 210 -17.83 -10.54 4.18
CA THR A 210 -17.02 -9.85 5.18
C THR A 210 -17.01 -10.65 6.48
N HIS A 211 -15.83 -11.01 6.98
CA HIS A 211 -15.64 -11.58 8.30
C HIS A 211 -15.28 -10.48 9.27
N TYR A 212 -15.82 -10.53 10.49
CA TYR A 212 -15.46 -9.58 11.53
C TYR A 212 -15.05 -10.29 12.82
N LYS A 213 -14.19 -9.63 13.60
CA LYS A 213 -13.77 -10.01 14.93
C LYS A 213 -13.77 -8.79 15.82
N LEU A 214 -14.48 -8.87 16.97
CA LEU A 214 -14.51 -7.83 17.97
C LEU A 214 -13.15 -7.74 18.66
N ILE A 215 -12.59 -6.53 18.75
CA ILE A 215 -11.33 -6.24 19.44
C ILE A 215 -11.62 -5.67 20.84
N LYS A 216 -12.49 -4.66 20.89
CA LYS A 216 -12.77 -3.92 22.13
C LYS A 216 -14.16 -3.31 22.09
N VAL A 217 -14.78 -3.16 23.25
CA VAL A 217 -16.03 -2.41 23.46
C VAL A 217 -15.79 -1.38 24.56
N SER A 218 -16.20 -0.16 24.35
CA SER A 218 -16.16 0.92 25.35
C SER A 218 -17.10 2.05 24.96
N ASP A 219 -17.79 2.61 25.94
CA ASP A 219 -18.55 3.87 25.83
C ASP A 219 -19.56 3.93 24.67
N GLY A 220 -20.28 2.83 24.42
CA GLY A 220 -21.28 2.75 23.36
C GLY A 220 -20.69 2.50 21.96
N TYR A 221 -19.40 2.19 21.86
CA TYR A 221 -18.71 1.90 20.60
C TYR A 221 -18.05 0.52 20.62
N SER A 222 -17.77 -0.02 19.45
CA SER A 222 -16.98 -1.24 19.27
C SER A 222 -15.88 -1.03 18.26
N LEU A 223 -14.69 -1.54 18.56
CA LEU A 223 -13.58 -1.63 17.63
C LEU A 223 -13.54 -3.03 17.04
N VAL A 224 -13.56 -3.13 15.71
CA VAL A 224 -13.74 -4.41 14.99
C VAL A 224 -12.66 -4.59 13.94
N GLU A 225 -12.00 -5.75 13.93
CA GLU A 225 -11.17 -6.19 12.82
C GLU A 225 -12.06 -6.82 11.74
N LEU A 226 -11.75 -6.54 10.48
CA LEU A 226 -12.49 -7.11 9.33
C LEU A 226 -11.55 -7.73 8.32
N LYS A 227 -11.94 -8.90 7.80
CA LYS A 227 -11.27 -9.58 6.69
C LYS A 227 -12.26 -9.75 5.55
N LEU A 228 -11.79 -9.48 4.33
CA LEU A 228 -12.62 -9.49 3.13
C LEU A 228 -12.28 -10.66 2.20
N ASP A 229 -13.27 -11.50 1.85
CA ASP A 229 -13.16 -12.45 0.74
C ASP A 229 -13.43 -11.79 -0.61
N THR A 230 -14.16 -10.69 -0.60
CA THR A 230 -14.53 -9.87 -1.76
C THR A 230 -14.19 -8.41 -1.52
N GLY A 231 -14.13 -7.58 -2.57
CA GLY A 231 -13.84 -6.15 -2.46
C GLY A 231 -14.84 -5.32 -3.27
N ARG A 232 -16.11 -5.28 -2.83
CA ARG A 232 -17.15 -4.49 -3.50
C ARG A 232 -17.14 -3.07 -2.97
N LYS A 233 -17.67 -2.14 -3.77
CA LYS A 233 -17.83 -0.73 -3.39
C LYS A 233 -18.60 -0.63 -2.08
N ASN A 234 -18.08 0.15 -1.12
CA ASN A 234 -18.67 0.40 0.20
C ASN A 234 -19.00 -0.87 1.02
N GLN A 235 -18.46 -2.03 0.67
CA GLN A 235 -18.84 -3.34 1.23
C GLN A 235 -18.86 -3.36 2.75
N ILE A 236 -17.76 -2.96 3.40
CA ILE A 236 -17.65 -2.96 4.87
C ILE A 236 -18.72 -2.07 5.49
N ARG A 237 -18.88 -0.88 4.94
CA ARG A 237 -19.78 0.15 5.46
C ARG A 237 -21.24 -0.30 5.42
N VAL A 238 -21.66 -0.89 4.30
CA VAL A 238 -23.01 -1.46 4.13
C VAL A 238 -23.22 -2.66 5.04
N HIS A 239 -22.27 -3.61 5.06
CA HIS A 239 -22.38 -4.82 5.87
C HIS A 239 -22.45 -4.54 7.38
N LEU A 240 -21.68 -3.56 7.88
CA LEU A 240 -21.74 -3.18 9.29
C LEU A 240 -23.06 -2.48 9.64
N GLN A 241 -23.58 -1.63 8.72
CA GLN A 241 -24.92 -1.05 8.86
C GLN A 241 -26.01 -2.13 8.89
N ASP A 242 -25.93 -3.14 8.01
CA ASP A 242 -26.92 -4.23 7.92
C ASP A 242 -27.09 -5.01 9.23
N ILE A 243 -26.02 -5.11 10.02
CA ILE A 243 -26.06 -5.80 11.30
C ILE A 243 -26.30 -4.84 12.49
N GLY A 244 -26.62 -3.57 12.22
CA GLY A 244 -26.97 -2.56 13.22
C GLY A 244 -25.78 -1.88 13.91
N PHE A 245 -24.57 -1.99 13.37
CA PHE A 245 -23.36 -1.38 13.89
C PHE A 245 -22.67 -0.50 12.82
N PRO A 246 -23.28 0.63 12.43
CA PRO A 246 -22.72 1.47 11.37
C PRO A 246 -21.36 2.05 11.77
N VAL A 247 -20.52 2.32 10.77
CA VAL A 247 -19.19 2.90 10.97
C VAL A 247 -19.32 4.34 11.46
N VAL A 248 -18.58 4.69 12.52
CA VAL A 248 -18.54 6.05 13.08
C VAL A 248 -18.06 7.05 12.02
N GLY A 249 -18.68 8.23 11.97
CA GLY A 249 -18.34 9.27 11.01
C GLY A 249 -18.62 8.89 9.56
N ASP A 250 -19.52 7.94 9.31
CA ASP A 250 -19.95 7.59 7.96
C ASP A 250 -21.10 8.48 7.50
N PRO A 251 -20.87 9.44 6.55
CA PRO A 251 -21.91 10.39 6.14
C PRO A 251 -23.01 9.75 5.29
N LYS A 252 -22.86 8.48 4.88
CA LYS A 252 -23.77 7.82 3.96
C LYS A 252 -24.52 6.64 4.58
N TYR A 253 -23.87 5.89 5.44
CA TYR A 253 -24.38 4.68 6.07
C TYR A 253 -24.37 4.75 7.59
N GLY A 254 -23.90 5.86 8.17
CA GLY A 254 -23.88 6.13 9.59
C GLY A 254 -25.20 6.68 10.14
N ASP A 255 -25.20 6.96 11.42
CA ASP A 255 -26.33 7.55 12.17
C ASP A 255 -26.20 9.05 12.41
N GLY A 256 -25.18 9.69 11.82
CA GLY A 256 -24.92 11.13 11.91
C GLY A 256 -23.95 11.53 13.01
N ASP A 257 -23.43 10.59 13.81
CA ASP A 257 -22.37 10.87 14.79
C ASP A 257 -21.01 10.99 14.11
N ASP A 258 -20.29 12.07 14.37
CA ASP A 258 -18.97 12.38 13.85
C ASP A 258 -17.94 12.59 15.00
N LYS A 259 -17.99 11.75 16.02
CA LYS A 259 -17.11 11.81 17.21
C LYS A 259 -15.62 11.95 16.86
N ILE A 260 -15.18 11.37 15.74
CA ILE A 260 -13.76 11.30 15.38
C ILE A 260 -13.35 12.20 14.20
N GLY A 261 -14.27 13.00 13.66
CA GLY A 261 -14.02 13.95 12.55
C GLY A 261 -13.63 13.29 11.23
N ARG A 262 -13.92 11.99 11.07
CA ARG A 262 -13.61 11.22 9.86
C ARG A 262 -14.34 9.87 9.84
N LEU A 263 -14.36 9.21 8.68
CA LEU A 263 -14.81 7.82 8.60
C LEU A 263 -13.93 6.90 9.47
N GLY A 264 -14.55 6.16 10.38
CA GLY A 264 -13.93 5.20 11.29
C GLY A 264 -13.51 3.90 10.62
N LEU A 265 -12.85 3.96 9.44
CA LEU A 265 -12.43 2.80 8.67
C LEU A 265 -10.98 2.94 8.17
N HIS A 266 -10.16 1.91 8.42
CA HIS A 266 -8.74 1.92 8.08
C HIS A 266 -8.25 0.55 7.63
N ALA A 267 -7.58 0.49 6.48
CA ALA A 267 -6.94 -0.71 5.93
C ALA A 267 -5.54 -0.85 6.54
N PHE A 268 -5.43 -1.58 7.65
CA PHE A 268 -4.19 -1.60 8.43
C PHE A 268 -3.20 -2.69 8.01
N LYS A 269 -3.66 -3.75 7.33
CA LYS A 269 -2.79 -4.88 6.96
C LYS A 269 -2.96 -5.26 5.49
N LEU A 270 -1.81 -5.53 4.84
CA LEU A 270 -1.73 -5.97 3.46
C LEU A 270 -0.58 -6.95 3.30
N CYS A 271 -0.89 -8.21 2.93
CA CYS A 271 0.09 -9.25 2.70
C CYS A 271 -0.09 -9.85 1.31
N PHE A 272 1.00 -9.97 0.56
CA PHE A 272 0.95 -10.50 -0.80
C PHE A 272 2.27 -11.14 -1.22
N ILE A 273 2.19 -12.03 -2.21
CA ILE A 273 3.36 -12.56 -2.90
C ILE A 273 3.69 -11.63 -4.06
N HIS A 274 4.89 -11.09 -4.09
CA HIS A 274 5.33 -10.21 -5.17
C HIS A 274 5.31 -10.96 -6.53
N PRO A 275 4.55 -10.48 -7.55
CA PRO A 275 4.29 -11.26 -8.77
C PRO A 275 5.54 -11.49 -9.64
N ILE A 276 6.60 -10.71 -9.45
CA ILE A 276 7.86 -10.82 -10.20
C ILE A 276 8.96 -11.48 -9.36
N THR A 277 9.23 -10.96 -8.15
CA THR A 277 10.33 -11.46 -7.30
C THR A 277 9.98 -12.67 -6.46
N ARG A 278 8.68 -13.02 -6.37
CA ARG A 278 8.13 -14.11 -5.54
C ARG A 278 8.38 -13.96 -4.04
N GLN A 279 8.77 -12.78 -3.60
CA GLN A 279 8.94 -12.47 -2.18
C GLN A 279 7.58 -12.39 -1.49
N ASP A 280 7.51 -12.94 -0.27
CA ASP A 280 6.38 -12.75 0.64
C ASP A 280 6.53 -11.39 1.34
N LEU A 281 5.66 -10.45 1.00
CA LEU A 281 5.68 -9.09 1.51
C LEU A 281 4.49 -8.85 2.44
N LYS A 282 4.78 -8.34 3.64
CA LYS A 282 3.81 -8.11 4.72
C LYS A 282 3.95 -6.70 5.25
N PHE A 283 2.86 -5.95 5.21
CA PHE A 283 2.81 -4.57 5.68
C PHE A 283 1.69 -4.43 6.69
N GLU A 284 1.97 -3.70 7.76
CA GLU A 284 1.02 -3.40 8.80
C GLU A 284 1.26 -1.97 9.32
N THR A 285 0.19 -1.23 9.54
CA THR A 285 0.22 0.11 10.13
C THR A 285 -0.48 0.08 11.48
N PRO A 286 -0.09 0.95 12.42
CA PRO A 286 -0.84 1.11 13.66
C PRO A 286 -2.28 1.59 13.37
N PHE A 287 -3.19 1.28 14.26
CA PHE A 287 -4.54 1.83 14.20
C PHE A 287 -4.50 3.35 14.38
N PRO A 288 -5.36 4.11 13.68
CA PRO A 288 -5.45 5.54 13.90
C PRO A 288 -5.77 5.87 15.35
N LYS A 289 -5.03 6.81 15.95
CA LYS A 289 -5.25 7.23 17.34
C LYS A 289 -6.69 7.70 17.62
N SER A 290 -7.37 8.22 16.59
CA SER A 290 -8.78 8.61 16.71
C SER A 290 -9.74 7.43 16.91
N PHE A 291 -9.28 6.17 16.80
CA PHE A 291 -10.08 4.96 17.04
C PHE A 291 -9.89 4.42 18.48
N ASP A 292 -9.09 5.11 19.30
CA ASP A 292 -8.91 4.74 20.71
C ASP A 292 -10.22 5.00 21.47
N ILE A 293 -10.77 3.95 22.07
CA ILE A 293 -12.01 3.93 22.89
C ILE A 293 -11.76 3.29 24.24
#